data_9db77e949d01b427a00adf918e239452
#
_entry.id   9db77e949d01b427a00adf918e239452
#
_cell.length_a   1.000
_cell.length_b   1.000
_cell.length_c   1.000
_cell.angle_alpha   90.00
_cell.angle_beta   90.00
_cell.angle_gamma   90.00
#
_symmetry.space_group_name_H-M   'P 1'
#
loop_
_entity.id
_entity.type
_entity.pdbx_description
1 polymer ?
#
loop_
_entity_poly.entity_id
_entity_poly.type
_entity_poly.pdbx_seq_one_letter_code
_entity_poly.pdbx_strand_id
1 'polypeptide(L)'
;MFSRFFTLALLVLVDLPVDAAPVLHSDQTRMEETRKEHEEALKTYRELAQKEPETYLPEVAQTLNNLGIVDSAQNRAEEARKAFAEAVKIYRELAQKKPGTYLPDVATTLNNLGTIDSAQNRLEAARKEYEGA
;
A
#
# COMPACT_ATOMS: atom_id res chain seq x y z
N MET A 1 -30.47 -0.44 -44.90
CA MET A 1 -29.93 -1.56 -44.07
C MET A 1 -28.46 -1.36 -43.71
N PHE A 2 -27.61 -0.93 -44.61
CA PHE A 2 -26.18 -0.70 -44.33
C PHE A 2 -25.92 0.45 -43.36
N SER A 3 -26.72 1.49 -43.34
CA SER A 3 -26.55 2.63 -42.43
C SER A 3 -26.80 2.28 -40.96
N ARG A 4 -27.64 1.29 -40.66
CA ARG A 4 -27.92 0.83 -39.29
C ARG A 4 -26.75 0.04 -38.68
N PHE A 5 -26.07 -0.75 -39.50
CA PHE A 5 -24.87 -1.47 -39.05
C PHE A 5 -23.70 -0.54 -38.81
N PHE A 6 -23.55 0.51 -39.62
CA PHE A 6 -22.51 1.51 -39.43
C PHE A 6 -22.72 2.33 -38.16
N THR A 7 -23.97 2.65 -37.84
CA THR A 7 -24.32 3.41 -36.64
C THR A 7 -24.05 2.60 -35.36
N LEU A 8 -24.32 1.29 -35.39
CA LEU A 8 -24.04 0.37 -34.27
C LEU A 8 -22.54 0.20 -34.05
N ALA A 9 -21.75 0.08 -35.13
CA ALA A 9 -20.30 -0.02 -35.05
C ALA A 9 -19.66 1.26 -34.49
N LEU A 10 -20.18 2.43 -34.85
CA LEU A 10 -19.75 3.72 -34.35
C LEU A 10 -20.09 3.88 -32.86
N LEU A 11 -21.25 3.42 -32.42
CA LEU A 11 -21.65 3.41 -31.01
C LEU A 11 -20.74 2.53 -30.14
N VAL A 12 -20.36 1.34 -30.64
CA VAL A 12 -19.44 0.43 -29.93
C VAL A 12 -18.05 1.03 -29.85
N LEU A 13 -17.57 1.73 -30.89
CA LEU A 13 -16.25 2.39 -30.86
C LEU A 13 -16.22 3.62 -29.95
N VAL A 14 -17.34 4.34 -29.85
CA VAL A 14 -17.45 5.51 -28.96
C VAL A 14 -17.59 5.07 -27.51
N ASP A 15 -18.24 3.94 -27.26
CA ASP A 15 -18.41 3.41 -25.91
C ASP A 15 -17.13 2.79 -25.33
N LEU A 16 -16.22 2.26 -26.15
CA LEU A 16 -14.95 1.68 -25.72
C LEU A 16 -14.06 2.63 -24.88
N PRO A 17 -13.86 3.90 -25.26
CA PRO A 17 -13.09 4.84 -24.41
C PRO A 17 -13.82 5.24 -23.13
N VAL A 18 -15.13 5.20 -23.11
CA VAL A 18 -15.94 5.51 -21.91
C VAL A 18 -15.87 4.36 -20.92
N ASP A 19 -15.82 3.12 -21.41
CA ASP A 19 -15.69 1.93 -20.57
C ASP A 19 -14.30 1.78 -19.93
N ALA A 20 -13.27 2.29 -20.58
CA ALA A 20 -11.91 2.28 -20.06
C ALA A 20 -11.74 3.20 -18.83
N ALA A 21 -12.39 4.36 -18.80
CA ALA A 21 -12.32 5.30 -17.68
C ALA A 21 -12.96 4.74 -16.40
N PRO A 22 -14.13 4.05 -16.42
CA PRO A 22 -14.68 3.37 -15.25
C PRO A 22 -13.79 2.26 -14.68
N VAL A 23 -13.03 1.55 -15.53
CA VAL A 23 -12.12 0.48 -15.07
C VAL A 23 -10.97 1.04 -14.23
N LEU A 24 -10.34 2.15 -14.66
CA LEU A 24 -9.29 2.83 -13.89
C LEU A 24 -9.82 3.37 -12.57
N HIS A 25 -11.00 3.97 -12.59
CA HIS A 25 -11.67 4.47 -11.38
C HIS A 25 -12.04 3.32 -10.44
N SER A 26 -12.46 2.17 -10.97
CA SER A 26 -12.75 0.96 -10.21
C SER A 26 -11.51 0.42 -9.51
N ASP A 27 -10.31 0.47 -10.12
CA ASP A 27 -9.07 0.03 -9.51
C ASP A 27 -8.65 0.94 -8.35
N GLN A 28 -8.76 2.26 -8.50
CA GLN A 28 -8.54 3.21 -7.41
C GLN A 28 -9.53 3.02 -6.27
N THR A 29 -10.79 2.80 -6.58
CA THR A 29 -11.83 2.53 -5.59
C THR A 29 -11.53 1.25 -4.82
N ARG A 30 -11.10 0.19 -5.50
CA ARG A 30 -10.70 -1.07 -4.86
C ARG A 30 -9.50 -0.89 -3.93
N MET A 31 -8.51 -0.10 -4.32
CA MET A 31 -7.37 0.21 -3.46
C MET A 31 -7.79 0.96 -2.20
N GLU A 32 -8.71 1.93 -2.33
CA GLU A 32 -9.26 2.64 -1.19
C GLU A 32 -10.06 1.73 -0.25
N GLU A 33 -10.85 0.83 -0.80
CA GLU A 33 -11.59 -0.18 -0.03
C GLU A 33 -10.63 -1.10 0.71
N THR A 34 -9.62 -1.62 0.03
CA THR A 34 -8.58 -2.46 0.62
C THR A 34 -7.85 -1.72 1.74
N ARG A 35 -7.52 -0.46 1.53
CA ARG A 35 -6.90 0.37 2.55
C ARG A 35 -7.76 0.51 3.79
N LYS A 36 -9.04 0.79 3.62
CA LYS A 36 -10.01 0.88 4.73
C LYS A 36 -10.13 -0.43 5.49
N GLU A 37 -10.20 -1.55 4.77
CA GLU A 37 -10.25 -2.87 5.39
C GLU A 37 -9.01 -3.13 6.26
N HIS A 38 -7.82 -2.77 5.78
CA HIS A 38 -6.60 -2.89 6.58
C HIS A 38 -6.58 -1.93 7.77
N GLU A 39 -7.10 -0.72 7.64
CA GLU A 39 -7.21 0.23 8.76
C GLU A 39 -8.16 -0.30 9.85
N GLU A 40 -9.28 -0.86 9.46
CA GLU A 40 -10.23 -1.48 10.39
C GLU A 40 -9.63 -2.72 11.09
N ALA A 41 -8.97 -3.57 10.32
CA ALA A 41 -8.25 -4.73 10.85
C ALA A 41 -7.17 -4.31 11.83
N LEU A 42 -6.39 -3.28 11.50
CA LEU A 42 -5.35 -2.74 12.37
C LEU A 42 -5.91 -2.27 13.71
N LYS A 43 -7.00 -1.53 13.67
CA LYS A 43 -7.69 -1.07 14.88
C LYS A 43 -8.09 -2.24 15.76
N THR A 44 -8.71 -3.26 15.17
CA THR A 44 -9.17 -4.46 15.88
C THR A 44 -7.98 -5.21 16.49
N TYR A 45 -6.92 -5.45 15.72
CA TYR A 45 -5.74 -6.15 16.23
C TYR A 45 -5.02 -5.37 17.31
N ARG A 46 -4.97 -4.06 17.24
CA ARG A 46 -4.39 -3.22 18.31
C ARG A 46 -5.18 -3.35 19.62
N GLU A 47 -6.50 -3.38 19.55
CA GLU A 47 -7.36 -3.60 20.71
C GLU A 47 -7.14 -4.98 21.32
N LEU A 48 -7.07 -6.01 20.48
CA LEU A 48 -6.79 -7.38 20.90
C LEU A 48 -5.38 -7.52 21.49
N ALA A 49 -4.39 -6.86 20.91
CA ALA A 49 -3.00 -6.89 21.37
C ALA A 49 -2.82 -6.25 22.75
N GLN A 50 -3.70 -5.35 23.17
CA GLN A 50 -3.68 -4.82 24.53
C GLN A 50 -3.94 -5.89 25.58
N LYS A 51 -4.76 -6.87 25.26
CA LYS A 51 -5.09 -7.98 26.14
C LYS A 51 -4.15 -9.17 25.96
N GLU A 52 -3.81 -9.51 24.74
CA GLU A 52 -2.97 -10.64 24.37
C GLU A 52 -1.88 -10.23 23.39
N PRO A 53 -0.83 -9.54 23.87
CA PRO A 53 0.19 -9.00 22.96
C PRO A 53 0.95 -10.08 22.19
N GLU A 54 1.26 -11.20 22.79
CA GLU A 54 2.01 -12.27 22.12
C GLU A 54 1.25 -12.89 20.96
N THR A 55 -0.07 -12.92 21.05
CA THR A 55 -0.94 -13.46 20.00
C THR A 55 -1.16 -12.46 18.88
N TYR A 56 -1.39 -11.19 19.19
CA TYR A 56 -1.87 -10.22 18.23
C TYR A 56 -0.87 -9.15 17.79
N LEU A 57 0.27 -8.97 18.45
CA LEU A 57 1.31 -8.08 17.92
C LEU A 57 1.86 -8.52 16.57
N PRO A 58 2.04 -9.81 16.28
CA PRO A 58 2.40 -10.24 14.92
C PRO A 58 1.36 -9.81 13.88
N GLU A 59 0.08 -9.89 14.22
CA GLU A 59 -1.01 -9.47 13.32
C GLU A 59 -1.02 -7.96 13.10
N VAL A 60 -0.74 -7.19 14.16
CA VAL A 60 -0.58 -5.72 14.06
C VAL A 60 0.55 -5.39 13.09
N ALA A 61 1.71 -6.01 13.25
CA ALA A 61 2.88 -5.76 12.40
C ALA A 61 2.63 -6.16 10.95
N GLN A 62 2.01 -7.29 10.71
CA GLN A 62 1.67 -7.76 9.37
C GLN A 62 0.68 -6.81 8.69
N THR A 63 -0.35 -6.38 9.42
CA THR A 63 -1.36 -5.44 8.88
C THR A 63 -0.74 -4.09 8.56
N LEU A 64 0.17 -3.59 9.41
CA LEU A 64 0.93 -2.37 9.14
C LEU A 64 1.80 -2.49 7.89
N ASN A 65 2.47 -3.63 7.70
CA ASN A 65 3.25 -3.87 6.51
C ASN A 65 2.38 -3.86 5.24
N ASN A 66 1.23 -4.53 5.29
CA ASN A 66 0.27 -4.56 4.18
C ASN A 66 -0.29 -3.17 3.89
N LEU A 67 -0.62 -2.39 4.93
CA LEU A 67 -1.07 -1.02 4.80
C LEU A 67 -0.01 -0.14 4.15
N GLY A 68 1.26 -0.31 4.54
CA GLY A 68 2.39 0.37 3.93
C GLY A 68 2.52 0.08 2.43
N ILE A 69 2.30 -1.16 2.03
CA ILE A 69 2.31 -1.56 0.61
C ILE A 69 1.19 -0.86 -0.17
N VAL A 70 -0.03 -0.85 0.38
CA VAL A 70 -1.18 -0.18 -0.25
C VAL A 70 -0.94 1.33 -0.34
N ASP A 71 -0.46 1.97 0.72
CA ASP A 71 -0.16 3.39 0.72
C ASP A 71 0.94 3.74 -0.28
N SER A 72 1.98 2.90 -0.39
CA SER A 72 3.05 3.06 -1.38
C SER A 72 2.49 3.00 -2.81
N ALA A 73 1.60 2.06 -3.09
CA ALA A 73 0.94 1.92 -4.40
C ALA A 73 0.07 3.14 -4.75
N GLN A 74 -0.46 3.82 -3.74
CA GLN A 74 -1.27 5.03 -3.91
C GLN A 74 -0.46 6.34 -3.84
N ASN A 75 0.88 6.26 -3.89
CA ASN A 75 1.78 7.41 -3.78
C ASN A 75 1.66 8.15 -2.44
N ARG A 76 1.30 7.45 -1.38
CA ARG A 76 1.26 7.96 0.00
C ARG A 76 2.54 7.58 0.73
N ALA A 77 3.65 8.17 0.32
CA ALA A 77 4.99 7.79 0.78
C ALA A 77 5.19 8.00 2.29
N GLU A 78 4.68 9.10 2.85
CA GLU A 78 4.81 9.38 4.28
C GLU A 78 4.02 8.39 5.14
N GLU A 79 2.80 8.09 4.75
CA GLU A 79 1.97 7.11 5.44
C GLU A 79 2.57 5.71 5.34
N ALA A 80 3.05 5.34 4.15
CA ALA A 80 3.74 4.06 3.93
C ALA A 80 4.98 3.94 4.82
N ARG A 81 5.79 4.99 4.88
CA ARG A 81 7.00 5.03 5.69
C ARG A 81 6.68 4.83 7.17
N LYS A 82 5.68 5.52 7.69
CA LYS A 82 5.24 5.39 9.09
C LYS A 82 4.77 3.98 9.40
N ALA A 83 3.97 3.38 8.50
CA ALA A 83 3.46 2.03 8.67
C ALA A 83 4.60 1.00 8.69
N PHE A 84 5.53 1.08 7.75
CA PHE A 84 6.69 0.18 7.71
C PHE A 84 7.60 0.35 8.94
N ALA A 85 7.85 1.59 9.36
CA ALA A 85 8.70 1.87 10.52
C ALA A 85 8.11 1.28 11.81
N GLU A 86 6.81 1.40 12.00
CA GLU A 86 6.12 0.80 13.15
C GLU A 86 6.14 -0.73 13.07
N ALA A 87 5.92 -1.30 11.90
CA ALA A 87 5.99 -2.75 11.69
C ALA A 87 7.40 -3.29 12.01
N VAL A 88 8.46 -2.62 11.56
CA VAL A 88 9.85 -2.99 11.88
C VAL A 88 10.06 -3.00 13.39
N LYS A 89 9.59 -1.98 14.08
CA LYS A 89 9.74 -1.88 15.53
C LYS A 89 9.10 -3.07 16.25
N ILE A 90 7.88 -3.41 15.87
CA ILE A 90 7.15 -4.54 16.47
C ILE A 90 7.85 -5.86 16.15
N TYR A 91 8.23 -6.09 14.89
CA TYR A 91 8.92 -7.31 14.49
C TYR A 91 10.29 -7.46 15.20
N ARG A 92 11.02 -6.37 15.42
CA ARG A 92 12.27 -6.41 16.18
C ARG A 92 12.04 -6.83 17.64
N GLU A 93 11.01 -6.32 18.27
CA GLU A 93 10.63 -6.73 19.63
C GLU A 93 10.26 -8.21 19.69
N LEU A 94 9.48 -8.68 18.73
CA LEU A 94 9.10 -10.10 18.62
C LEU A 94 10.31 -10.99 18.33
N ALA A 95 11.23 -10.51 17.50
CA ALA A 95 12.45 -11.25 17.14
C ALA A 95 13.41 -11.41 18.32
N GLN A 96 13.34 -10.56 19.34
CA GLN A 96 14.13 -10.75 20.57
C GLN A 96 13.73 -12.04 21.30
N LYS A 97 12.46 -12.39 21.26
CA LYS A 97 11.94 -13.62 21.87
C LYS A 97 12.04 -14.82 20.95
N LYS A 98 11.71 -14.62 19.67
CA LYS A 98 11.66 -15.70 18.65
C LYS A 98 12.40 -15.27 17.37
N PRO A 99 13.73 -15.23 17.38
CA PRO A 99 14.50 -14.72 16.23
C PRO A 99 14.28 -15.53 14.95
N GLY A 100 14.22 -16.84 15.04
CA GLY A 100 13.99 -17.70 13.86
C GLY A 100 12.66 -17.46 13.16
N THR A 101 11.66 -17.01 13.93
CA THR A 101 10.32 -16.73 13.40
C THR A 101 10.22 -15.34 12.77
N TYR A 102 10.78 -14.31 13.43
CA TYR A 102 10.50 -12.91 13.09
C TYR A 102 11.65 -12.14 12.44
N LEU A 103 12.89 -12.63 12.46
CA LEU A 103 13.99 -11.98 11.74
C LEU A 103 13.73 -11.89 10.22
N PRO A 104 13.14 -12.91 9.57
CA PRO A 104 12.74 -12.75 8.15
C PRO A 104 11.76 -11.61 7.92
N ASP A 105 10.81 -11.41 8.82
CA ASP A 105 9.84 -10.30 8.73
C ASP A 105 10.50 -8.95 8.95
N VAL A 106 11.45 -8.86 9.88
CA VAL A 106 12.27 -7.66 10.07
C VAL A 106 12.99 -7.30 8.78
N ALA A 107 13.65 -8.28 8.15
CA ALA A 107 14.41 -8.08 6.91
C ALA A 107 13.50 -7.59 5.77
N THR A 108 12.36 -8.26 5.57
CA THR A 108 11.40 -7.90 4.52
C THR A 108 10.87 -6.49 4.72
N THR A 109 10.47 -6.16 5.94
CA THR A 109 9.89 -4.84 6.23
C THR A 109 10.93 -3.73 6.15
N LEU A 110 12.16 -3.98 6.59
CA LEU A 110 13.29 -3.06 6.40
C LEU A 110 13.56 -2.79 4.92
N ASN A 111 13.48 -3.82 4.08
CA ASN A 111 13.64 -3.66 2.65
C ASN A 111 12.54 -2.76 2.05
N ASN A 112 11.31 -2.94 2.48
CA ASN A 112 10.19 -2.09 2.06
C ASN A 112 10.41 -0.63 2.49
N LEU A 113 10.82 -0.42 3.74
CA LEU A 113 11.13 0.91 4.27
C LEU A 113 12.28 1.57 3.51
N GLY A 114 13.34 0.82 3.25
CA GLY A 114 14.50 1.31 2.50
C GLY A 114 14.14 1.72 1.07
N THR A 115 13.24 1.00 0.44
CA THR A 115 12.75 1.32 -0.91
C THR A 115 12.02 2.68 -0.92
N ILE A 116 11.15 2.92 0.07
CA ILE A 116 10.44 4.20 0.21
C ILE A 116 11.43 5.34 0.49
N ASP A 117 12.35 5.16 1.41
CA ASP A 117 13.34 6.18 1.76
C ASP A 117 14.25 6.53 0.57
N SER A 118 14.68 5.53 -0.18
CA SER A 118 15.49 5.74 -1.39
C SER A 118 14.73 6.51 -2.47
N ALA A 119 13.46 6.21 -2.66
CA ALA A 119 12.61 6.91 -3.63
C ALA A 119 12.43 8.38 -3.22
N GLN A 120 12.18 8.67 -1.94
CA GLN A 120 12.06 10.03 -1.43
C GLN A 120 13.37 10.82 -1.58
N ASN A 121 14.50 10.23 -1.23
CA ASN A 121 15.81 10.87 -1.36
C ASN A 121 16.13 11.22 -2.82
N ARG A 122 15.79 10.35 -3.75
CA ARG A 122 15.99 10.63 -5.19
C ARG A 122 15.12 11.78 -5.66
N LEU A 123 13.88 11.85 -5.21
CA LEU A 123 12.97 12.95 -5.55
C LEU A 123 13.47 14.28 -4.98
N GLU A 124 13.95 14.29 -3.75
CA GLU A 124 14.51 15.50 -3.14
C GLU A 124 15.78 15.96 -3.84
N ALA A 125 16.66 15.03 -4.21
CA ALA A 125 17.88 15.34 -4.95
C ALA A 125 17.55 15.94 -6.33
N ALA A 126 16.63 15.33 -7.06
CA ALA A 126 16.18 15.83 -8.36
C ALA A 126 15.55 17.22 -8.24
N ARG A 127 14.75 17.44 -7.21
CA ARG A 127 14.14 18.74 -6.93
C ARG A 127 15.19 19.82 -6.67
N LYS A 128 16.19 19.50 -5.86
CA LYS A 128 17.30 20.44 -5.57
C LYS A 128 18.10 20.80 -6.83
N GLU A 129 18.39 19.82 -7.67
CA GLU A 129 19.04 20.06 -8.95
C GLU A 129 18.22 20.98 -9.85
N TYR A 130 16.92 20.75 -9.91
CA TYR A 130 16.00 21.55 -10.72
C TYR A 130 15.85 22.97 -10.22
N GLU A 131 15.79 23.17 -8.89
CA GLU A 131 15.71 24.50 -8.26
C GLU A 131 17.06 25.24 -8.32
N GLY A 132 18.17 24.52 -8.32
CA GLY A 132 19.53 25.08 -8.40
C GLY A 132 19.95 25.51 -9.80
N ALA A 133 19.21 25.12 -10.83
CA ALA A 133 19.46 25.53 -12.18
C ALA A 133 18.82 26.89 -12.50
#